data_761b19a1aae3bd75de60515ff89d336e
#
_entry.id   761b19a1aae3bd75de60515ff89d336e
#
_cell.length_a   1.000
_cell.length_b   1.000
_cell.length_c   1.000
_cell.angle_alpha   90.00
_cell.angle_beta   90.00
_cell.angle_gamma   90.00
#
_symmetry.space_group_name_H-M   'P 1'
#
loop_
_entity.id
_entity.type
_entity.pdbx_description
1 polymer ?
#
loop_
_entity_poly.entity_id
_entity_poly.type
_entity_poly.pdbx_seq_one_letter_code
_entity_poly.pdbx_strand_id
1 'polypeptide(L)'
;MEQESKKLRDSLEDIKVFEYLKDIDKLHLVSFISQIPLPIALFDQEARFLGVNQKFADIYESDALYLFDKLLNTFSTVVYAHFTEAMRYFSKNKNYFEQEFYVKGKFYLSYFKAIRNQYDEIETVVVVCSDITRLKRRENVLLQNNKKLHDHLYLDFVTGLQNAFAFEHYLNKIWQNSCDSHLSFLKIDLDNFKRFNQLNSYTAGDEVLIQLGSVLNEAIAQTEEAEIFRLNSASFVIVIEHLTEWAVVTLAERLKFAVTNEKILFGSNNEYLTASIGIYHLDPHNQPTEVDVLQKLEFAVRSAKEKGRNSLFLLKNEI
;
A
#
# COMPACT_ATOMS: atom_id res chain seq x y z
N MET A 1 15.95 34.82 6.09
CA MET A 1 15.85 35.68 7.30
C MET A 1 14.93 35.11 8.36
N GLU A 2 13.64 34.79 8.11
CA GLU A 2 12.76 34.21 9.16
C GLU A 2 13.18 32.79 9.62
N GLN A 3 13.64 31.94 8.73
CA GLN A 3 14.15 30.59 9.09
C GLN A 3 15.47 30.65 9.86
N GLU A 4 16.34 31.58 9.53
CA GLU A 4 17.61 31.79 10.29
C GLU A 4 17.34 32.42 11.67
N SER A 5 16.39 33.34 11.75
CA SER A 5 15.95 33.92 13.02
C SER A 5 15.30 32.89 13.95
N LYS A 6 14.55 31.91 13.39
CA LYS A 6 13.97 30.82 14.17
C LYS A 6 15.04 29.84 14.67
N LYS A 7 16.01 29.51 13.82
CA LYS A 7 17.15 28.64 14.18
C LYS A 7 18.04 29.26 15.24
N LEU A 8 18.20 30.62 15.22
CA LEU A 8 18.95 31.37 16.23
C LEU A 8 18.19 31.43 17.56
N ARG A 9 16.86 31.58 17.55
CA ARG A 9 16.03 31.54 18.76
C ARG A 9 16.07 30.17 19.42
N ASP A 10 15.90 29.10 18.65
CA ASP A 10 15.92 27.73 19.17
C ASP A 10 17.30 27.40 19.81
N SER A 11 18.41 27.86 19.21
CA SER A 11 19.74 27.67 19.78
C SER A 11 20.00 28.61 21.00
N LEU A 12 19.40 29.78 21.07
CA LEU A 12 19.50 30.67 22.24
C LEU A 12 18.66 30.19 23.43
N GLU A 13 17.50 29.56 23.18
CA GLU A 13 16.71 28.91 24.23
C GLU A 13 17.44 27.69 24.78
N ASP A 14 18.06 26.87 23.93
CA ASP A 14 18.94 25.76 24.35
C ASP A 14 20.12 26.24 25.20
N ILE A 15 20.75 27.36 24.85
CA ILE A 15 21.86 27.95 25.61
C ILE A 15 21.40 28.45 26.99
N LYS A 16 20.23 29.09 27.08
CA LYS A 16 19.68 29.56 28.38
C LYS A 16 19.35 28.41 29.30
N VAL A 17 18.79 27.31 28.78
CA VAL A 17 18.55 26.12 29.58
C VAL A 17 19.87 25.48 30.04
N PHE A 18 20.91 25.49 29.19
CA PHE A 18 22.24 24.97 29.53
C PHE A 18 22.93 25.86 30.61
N GLU A 19 22.85 27.19 30.52
CA GLU A 19 23.40 28.09 31.54
C GLU A 19 22.68 27.90 32.88
N TYR A 20 21.36 27.79 32.88
CA TYR A 20 20.58 27.49 34.05
C TYR A 20 20.93 26.14 34.70
N LEU A 21 21.20 25.12 33.89
CA LEU A 21 21.59 23.78 34.37
C LEU A 21 23.03 23.74 34.91
N LYS A 22 23.92 24.63 34.50
CA LYS A 22 25.29 24.75 35.06
C LYS A 22 25.32 25.27 36.50
N ASP A 23 24.35 26.09 36.86
CA ASP A 23 24.23 26.68 38.19
C ASP A 23 23.36 25.85 39.15
N ILE A 24 22.75 24.76 38.67
CA ILE A 24 21.96 23.86 39.50
C ILE A 24 22.87 22.84 40.20
N ASP A 25 22.74 22.76 41.52
CA ASP A 25 23.36 21.72 42.33
C ASP A 25 22.98 20.32 41.79
N LYS A 26 23.94 19.36 41.76
CA LYS A 26 23.72 18.00 41.27
C LYS A 26 22.46 17.32 41.82
N LEU A 27 22.09 17.64 43.07
CA LEU A 27 20.87 17.12 43.73
C LEU A 27 19.59 17.62 43.04
N HIS A 28 19.54 18.89 42.63
CA HIS A 28 18.40 19.46 41.91
C HIS A 28 18.28 18.88 40.49
N LEU A 29 19.39 18.65 39.82
CA LEU A 29 19.40 18.04 38.49
C LEU A 29 18.87 16.59 38.51
N VAL A 30 19.29 15.79 39.49
CA VAL A 30 18.77 14.42 39.70
C VAL A 30 17.27 14.45 40.01
N SER A 31 16.84 15.37 40.90
CA SER A 31 15.40 15.56 41.22
C SER A 31 14.61 15.96 39.95
N PHE A 32 15.14 16.85 39.13
CA PHE A 32 14.51 17.30 37.90
C PHE A 32 14.34 16.13 36.90
N ILE A 33 15.40 15.41 36.61
CA ILE A 33 15.34 14.25 35.71
C ILE A 33 14.38 13.17 36.20
N SER A 34 14.32 12.94 37.50
CA SER A 34 13.42 11.95 38.09
C SER A 34 11.93 12.33 37.97
N GLN A 35 11.62 13.61 37.91
CA GLN A 35 10.25 14.13 37.78
C GLN A 35 9.77 14.26 36.33
N ILE A 36 10.67 14.19 35.34
CA ILE A 36 10.28 14.25 33.94
C ILE A 36 9.43 13.00 33.62
N PRO A 37 8.22 13.16 33.05
CA PRO A 37 7.31 12.07 32.79
C PRO A 37 7.69 11.21 31.57
N LEU A 38 8.88 11.42 31.00
CA LEU A 38 9.42 10.66 29.89
C LEU A 38 10.54 9.72 30.34
N PRO A 39 10.66 8.53 29.78
CA PRO A 39 11.81 7.66 29.94
C PRO A 39 13.10 8.33 29.47
N ILE A 40 14.05 8.53 30.35
CA ILE A 40 15.34 9.17 30.06
C ILE A 40 16.47 8.31 30.62
N ALA A 41 17.52 8.15 29.81
CA ALA A 41 18.77 7.55 30.22
C ALA A 41 19.97 8.33 29.64
N LEU A 42 21.06 8.31 30.37
CA LEU A 42 22.34 8.89 30.03
C LEU A 42 23.36 7.76 29.91
N PHE A 43 24.14 7.75 28.84
CA PHE A 43 25.14 6.73 28.56
C PHE A 43 26.49 7.36 28.29
N ASP A 44 27.56 6.63 28.63
CA ASP A 44 28.90 6.89 28.11
C ASP A 44 29.06 6.38 26.67
N GLN A 45 30.26 6.50 26.14
CA GLN A 45 30.61 6.07 24.79
C GLN A 45 30.51 4.54 24.60
N GLU A 46 30.66 3.76 25.66
CA GLU A 46 30.58 2.31 25.70
C GLU A 46 29.17 1.78 25.96
N ALA A 47 28.15 2.68 25.99
CA ALA A 47 26.78 2.36 26.32
C ALA A 47 26.56 1.88 27.77
N ARG A 48 27.36 2.36 28.72
CA ARG A 48 27.15 2.16 30.13
C ARG A 48 26.21 3.24 30.68
N PHE A 49 25.30 2.86 31.54
CA PHE A 49 24.37 3.80 32.19
C PHE A 49 25.10 4.75 33.16
N LEU A 50 25.18 6.02 32.80
CA LEU A 50 25.64 7.10 33.69
C LEU A 50 24.52 7.65 34.55
N GLY A 51 23.27 7.53 34.08
CA GLY A 51 22.09 7.97 34.78
C GLY A 51 20.83 7.46 34.07
N VAL A 52 19.77 7.24 34.84
CA VAL A 52 18.51 6.72 34.32
C VAL A 52 17.38 7.08 35.29
N ASN A 53 16.23 7.47 34.75
CA ASN A 53 15.04 7.63 35.60
C ASN A 53 14.21 6.34 35.66
N GLN A 54 13.32 6.26 36.66
CA GLN A 54 12.49 5.06 36.83
C GLN A 54 11.59 4.80 35.62
N LYS A 55 11.15 5.85 34.90
CA LYS A 55 10.34 5.69 33.67
C LYS A 55 11.07 4.92 32.57
N PHE A 56 12.38 5.10 32.44
CA PHE A 56 13.19 4.33 31.51
C PHE A 56 13.36 2.89 31.99
N ALA A 57 13.63 2.69 33.28
CA ALA A 57 13.76 1.37 33.89
C ALA A 57 12.46 0.57 33.76
N ASP A 58 11.28 1.20 33.88
CA ASP A 58 9.96 0.59 33.74
C ASP A 58 9.75 -0.04 32.34
N ILE A 59 10.40 0.44 31.27
CA ILE A 59 10.36 -0.16 29.93
C ILE A 59 10.86 -1.61 29.98
N TYR A 60 11.82 -1.89 30.87
CA TYR A 60 12.46 -3.19 31.02
C TYR A 60 12.01 -3.94 32.29
N GLU A 61 11.00 -3.41 33.01
CA GLU A 61 10.53 -3.95 34.29
C GLU A 61 11.68 -4.06 35.32
N SER A 62 12.54 -3.05 35.37
CA SER A 62 13.72 -3.01 36.22
C SER A 62 13.67 -1.82 37.18
N ASP A 63 14.61 -1.78 38.10
CA ASP A 63 14.82 -0.65 39.00
C ASP A 63 15.93 0.26 38.44
N ALA A 64 15.74 1.58 38.53
CA ALA A 64 16.72 2.56 38.02
C ALA A 64 18.09 2.40 38.70
N LEU A 65 18.12 2.11 40.01
CA LEU A 65 19.38 1.90 40.73
C LEU A 65 20.10 0.62 40.27
N TYR A 66 19.35 -0.39 39.87
CA TYR A 66 19.93 -1.63 39.34
C TYR A 66 20.58 -1.45 37.97
N LEU A 67 20.05 -0.52 37.15
CA LEU A 67 20.59 -0.22 35.82
C LEU A 67 21.90 0.60 35.88
N PHE A 68 22.08 1.41 36.93
CA PHE A 68 23.26 2.24 37.07
C PHE A 68 24.56 1.45 36.90
N ASP A 69 25.52 1.99 36.16
CA ASP A 69 26.82 1.39 35.83
C ASP A 69 26.76 0.06 35.03
N LYS A 70 25.59 -0.38 34.59
CA LYS A 70 25.44 -1.56 33.73
C LYS A 70 25.59 -1.18 32.24
N LEU A 71 25.95 -2.19 31.42
CA LEU A 71 25.98 -2.03 29.98
C LEU A 71 24.58 -2.24 29.39
N LEU A 72 24.21 -1.41 28.43
CA LEU A 72 22.91 -1.46 27.76
C LEU A 72 22.64 -2.81 27.07
N ASN A 73 23.67 -3.45 26.50
CA ASN A 73 23.53 -4.74 25.82
C ASN A 73 23.08 -5.89 26.74
N THR A 74 23.27 -5.76 28.05
CA THR A 74 22.82 -6.77 29.03
C THR A 74 21.31 -6.74 29.23
N PHE A 75 20.63 -5.66 28.80
CA PHE A 75 19.17 -5.47 28.93
C PHE A 75 18.45 -5.51 27.60
N SER A 76 19.05 -4.96 26.56
CA SER A 76 18.41 -4.87 25.25
C SER A 76 19.45 -4.85 24.14
N THR A 77 19.58 -5.96 23.44
CA THR A 77 20.42 -6.05 22.24
C THR A 77 19.91 -5.15 21.12
N VAL A 78 18.60 -4.93 21.01
CA VAL A 78 17.97 -4.08 20.00
C VAL A 78 18.33 -2.62 20.24
N VAL A 79 18.11 -2.11 21.45
CA VAL A 79 18.44 -0.69 21.76
C VAL A 79 19.94 -0.47 21.76
N TYR A 80 20.74 -1.46 22.12
CA TYR A 80 22.19 -1.41 21.98
C TYR A 80 22.63 -1.31 20.51
N ALA A 81 21.99 -2.02 19.59
CA ALA A 81 22.25 -1.88 18.16
C ALA A 81 21.92 -0.46 17.67
N HIS A 82 20.78 0.11 18.11
CA HIS A 82 20.44 1.49 17.80
C HIS A 82 21.43 2.51 18.39
N PHE A 83 21.90 2.27 19.61
CA PHE A 83 22.95 3.07 20.22
C PHE A 83 24.24 3.05 19.38
N THR A 84 24.66 1.87 18.95
CA THR A 84 25.85 1.71 18.09
C THR A 84 25.68 2.42 16.75
N GLU A 85 24.47 2.37 16.17
CA GLU A 85 24.16 3.10 14.95
C GLU A 85 24.15 4.62 15.18
N ALA A 86 23.59 5.09 16.29
CA ALA A 86 23.63 6.49 16.69
C ALA A 86 25.08 6.99 16.82
N MET A 87 25.98 6.21 17.44
CA MET A 87 27.40 6.56 17.56
C MET A 87 28.08 6.69 16.20
N ARG A 88 27.76 5.81 15.23
CA ARG A 88 28.22 5.95 13.84
C ARG A 88 27.69 7.21 13.15
N TYR A 89 26.48 7.62 13.52
CA TYR A 89 25.85 8.83 13.00
C TYR A 89 26.52 10.09 13.57
N PHE A 90 26.84 10.05 14.85
CA PHE A 90 27.50 11.15 15.57
C PHE A 90 28.96 11.34 15.10
N SER A 91 29.66 10.27 14.69
CA SER A 91 31.00 10.38 14.12
C SER A 91 31.04 11.15 12.79
N LYS A 92 29.85 11.35 12.13
CA LYS A 92 29.69 12.15 10.91
C LYS A 92 29.21 13.59 11.17
N ASN A 93 29.53 14.18 12.33
CA ASN A 93 29.11 15.51 12.77
C ASN A 93 27.60 15.73 12.86
N LYS A 94 26.80 14.67 13.07
CA LYS A 94 25.39 14.76 13.40
C LYS A 94 25.23 14.62 14.91
N ASN A 95 24.28 15.36 15.49
CA ASN A 95 24.14 15.43 16.95
C ASN A 95 22.90 14.73 17.48
N TYR A 96 22.02 14.25 16.62
CA TYR A 96 20.84 13.47 17.02
C TYR A 96 20.59 12.30 16.08
N PHE A 97 19.98 11.26 16.61
CA PHE A 97 19.51 10.07 15.89
C PHE A 97 18.19 9.61 16.51
N GLU A 98 17.28 9.13 15.70
CA GLU A 98 16.01 8.60 16.17
C GLU A 98 15.75 7.22 15.57
N GLN A 99 15.14 6.35 16.37
CA GLN A 99 14.78 4.99 15.93
C GLN A 99 13.59 4.46 16.72
N GLU A 100 12.71 3.78 16.00
CA GLU A 100 11.60 3.05 16.63
C GLU A 100 12.05 1.66 17.08
N PHE A 101 11.50 1.19 18.20
CA PHE A 101 11.68 -0.18 18.66
C PHE A 101 10.42 -0.70 19.33
N TYR A 102 10.30 -2.03 19.34
CA TYR A 102 9.18 -2.72 19.97
C TYR A 102 9.68 -3.54 21.13
N VAL A 103 9.07 -3.37 22.30
CA VAL A 103 9.41 -4.12 23.51
C VAL A 103 8.15 -4.34 24.35
N LYS A 104 7.97 -5.57 24.85
CA LYS A 104 6.88 -5.95 25.78
C LYS A 104 5.48 -5.44 25.36
N GLY A 105 5.13 -5.57 24.08
CA GLY A 105 3.80 -5.19 23.58
C GLY A 105 3.62 -3.70 23.28
N LYS A 106 4.66 -2.88 23.41
CA LYS A 106 4.63 -1.44 23.18
C LYS A 106 5.65 -1.00 22.15
N PHE A 107 5.28 0.04 21.39
CA PHE A 107 6.16 0.73 20.46
C PHE A 107 6.72 1.98 21.13
N TYR A 108 8.03 2.14 21.03
CA TYR A 108 8.73 3.32 21.52
C TYR A 108 9.49 3.97 20.38
N LEU A 109 9.53 5.31 20.41
CA LEU A 109 10.46 6.11 19.61
C LEU A 109 11.56 6.59 20.55
N SER A 110 12.79 6.21 20.26
CA SER A 110 13.99 6.67 20.99
C SER A 110 14.70 7.76 20.26
N TYR A 111 15.01 8.84 20.97
CA TYR A 111 15.84 9.93 20.52
C TYR A 111 17.18 9.86 21.22
N PHE A 112 18.23 9.79 20.43
CA PHE A 112 19.61 9.80 20.91
C PHE A 112 20.22 11.16 20.59
N LYS A 113 20.82 11.82 21.58
CA LYS A 113 21.53 13.09 21.40
C LYS A 113 22.93 13.00 22.01
N ALA A 114 23.95 13.26 21.19
CA ALA A 114 25.30 13.38 21.70
C ALA A 114 25.51 14.74 22.40
N ILE A 115 26.08 14.70 23.59
CA ILE A 115 26.62 15.86 24.31
C ILE A 115 28.11 15.79 24.16
N ARG A 116 28.72 16.90 23.70
CA ARG A 116 30.16 17.00 23.45
C ARG A 116 30.85 17.89 24.46
N ASN A 117 32.09 17.56 24.77
CA ASN A 117 32.96 18.40 25.61
C ASN A 117 33.54 19.57 24.78
N GLN A 118 34.37 20.39 25.42
CA GLN A 118 35.02 21.55 24.81
C GLN A 118 36.02 21.19 23.71
N TYR A 119 36.37 19.92 23.55
CA TYR A 119 37.27 19.38 22.50
C TYR A 119 36.52 18.71 21.36
N ASP A 120 35.17 18.86 21.32
CA ASP A 120 34.25 18.25 20.36
C ASP A 120 34.18 16.70 20.44
N GLU A 121 34.62 16.12 21.56
CA GLU A 121 34.50 14.69 21.83
C GLU A 121 33.15 14.40 22.49
N ILE A 122 32.53 13.25 22.14
CA ILE A 122 31.27 12.83 22.76
C ILE A 122 31.55 12.48 24.21
N GLU A 123 30.97 13.20 25.13
CA GLU A 123 31.11 12.94 26.58
C GLU A 123 29.95 12.07 27.08
N THR A 124 28.73 12.35 26.62
CA THR A 124 27.51 11.67 27.06
C THR A 124 26.53 11.54 25.92
N VAL A 125 25.81 10.43 25.87
CA VAL A 125 24.66 10.26 24.99
C VAL A 125 23.40 10.27 25.82
N VAL A 126 22.51 11.22 25.55
CA VAL A 126 21.18 11.29 26.15
C VAL A 126 20.22 10.50 25.29
N VAL A 127 19.46 9.62 25.91
CA VAL A 127 18.39 8.85 25.24
C VAL A 127 17.07 9.19 25.92
N VAL A 128 16.10 9.63 25.11
CA VAL A 128 14.72 9.88 25.55
C VAL A 128 13.81 8.94 24.75
N CYS A 129 12.94 8.22 25.43
CA CYS A 129 11.97 7.35 24.76
C CYS A 129 10.55 7.92 24.91
N SER A 130 9.76 7.81 23.85
CA SER A 130 8.34 8.16 23.84
C SER A 130 7.52 6.92 23.50
N ASP A 131 6.50 6.62 24.30
CA ASP A 131 5.54 5.53 23.99
C ASP A 131 4.63 5.99 22.85
N ILE A 132 4.85 5.43 21.66
CA ILE A 132 4.09 5.71 20.44
C ILE A 132 3.07 4.61 20.12
N THR A 133 2.80 3.71 21.05
CA THR A 133 1.90 2.56 20.85
C THR A 133 0.51 3.00 20.38
N ARG A 134 -0.04 4.05 21.01
CA ARG A 134 -1.35 4.60 20.63
C ARG A 134 -1.33 5.20 19.22
N LEU A 135 -0.24 5.85 18.85
CA LEU A 135 -0.05 6.42 17.52
C LEU A 135 0.01 5.31 16.47
N LYS A 136 0.84 4.30 16.69
CA LYS A 136 0.96 3.14 15.78
C LYS A 136 -0.34 2.37 15.62
N ARG A 137 -1.10 2.17 16.69
CA ARG A 137 -2.43 1.54 16.61
C ARG A 137 -3.40 2.37 15.76
N ARG A 138 -3.41 3.68 15.92
CA ARG A 138 -4.25 4.58 15.12
C ARG A 138 -3.83 4.59 13.65
N GLU A 139 -2.53 4.64 13.38
CA GLU A 139 -1.99 4.57 12.03
C GLU A 139 -2.43 3.28 11.32
N ASN A 140 -2.28 2.13 11.98
CA ASN A 140 -2.73 0.85 11.45
C ASN A 140 -4.25 0.80 11.18
N VAL A 141 -5.07 1.35 12.07
CA VAL A 141 -6.52 1.44 11.85
C VAL A 141 -6.85 2.32 10.64
N LEU A 142 -6.16 3.46 10.49
CA LEU A 142 -6.35 4.35 9.34
C LEU A 142 -5.92 3.68 8.04
N LEU A 143 -4.79 2.98 8.03
CA LEU A 143 -4.33 2.23 6.86
C LEU A 143 -5.33 1.13 6.46
N GLN A 144 -5.85 0.39 7.42
CA GLN A 144 -6.87 -0.63 7.17
C GLN A 144 -8.18 -0.03 6.66
N ASN A 145 -8.62 1.10 7.21
CA ASN A 145 -9.82 1.77 6.75
C ASN A 145 -9.64 2.36 5.35
N ASN A 146 -8.48 2.95 5.05
CA ASN A 146 -8.16 3.44 3.71
C ASN A 146 -8.13 2.30 2.69
N LYS A 147 -7.54 1.15 3.05
CA LYS A 147 -7.57 -0.03 2.18
C LYS A 147 -9.02 -0.50 1.94
N LYS A 148 -9.84 -0.63 2.98
CA LYS A 148 -11.25 -1.01 2.83
C LYS A 148 -12.04 -0.02 1.96
N LEU A 149 -11.81 1.29 2.14
CA LEU A 149 -12.44 2.31 1.31
C LEU A 149 -12.01 2.20 -0.14
N HIS A 150 -10.72 1.96 -0.39
CA HIS A 150 -10.21 1.71 -1.73
C HIS A 150 -10.85 0.47 -2.34
N ASP A 151 -10.88 -0.65 -1.61
CA ASP A 151 -11.47 -1.89 -2.09
C ASP A 151 -12.97 -1.70 -2.42
N HIS A 152 -13.73 -0.99 -1.59
CA HIS A 152 -15.14 -0.68 -1.85
C HIS A 152 -15.36 0.25 -3.05
N LEU A 153 -14.41 1.16 -3.34
CA LEU A 153 -14.53 2.08 -4.47
C LEU A 153 -14.13 1.43 -5.79
N TYR A 154 -13.11 0.59 -5.80
CA TYR A 154 -12.47 0.12 -7.02
C TYR A 154 -12.71 -1.35 -7.35
N LEU A 155 -13.17 -2.17 -6.39
CA LEU A 155 -13.40 -3.59 -6.61
C LEU A 155 -14.89 -3.92 -6.72
N ASP A 156 -15.19 -4.92 -7.54
CA ASP A 156 -16.48 -5.59 -7.58
C ASP A 156 -16.58 -6.58 -6.41
N PHE A 157 -17.58 -6.44 -5.59
CA PHE A 157 -17.72 -7.21 -4.35
C PHE A 157 -18.07 -8.70 -4.55
N VAL A 158 -18.49 -9.10 -5.76
CA VAL A 158 -18.74 -10.52 -6.08
C VAL A 158 -17.44 -11.18 -6.53
N THR A 159 -16.77 -10.62 -7.50
CA THR A 159 -15.61 -11.25 -8.15
C THR A 159 -14.26 -10.83 -7.59
N GLY A 160 -14.19 -9.69 -6.88
CA GLY A 160 -12.93 -9.10 -6.44
C GLY A 160 -12.10 -8.45 -7.55
N LEU A 161 -12.57 -8.47 -8.79
CA LEU A 161 -11.95 -7.76 -9.92
C LEU A 161 -12.19 -6.26 -9.82
N GLN A 162 -11.45 -5.48 -10.58
CA GLN A 162 -11.71 -4.05 -10.70
C GLN A 162 -13.13 -3.79 -11.24
N ASN A 163 -13.82 -2.79 -10.69
CA ASN A 163 -15.20 -2.46 -11.05
C ASN A 163 -15.31 -1.37 -12.14
N ALA A 164 -16.52 -0.94 -12.44
CA ALA A 164 -16.77 0.10 -13.44
C ALA A 164 -16.10 1.44 -13.10
N PHE A 165 -16.06 1.82 -11.82
CA PHE A 165 -15.39 3.05 -11.39
C PHE A 165 -13.86 2.96 -11.60
N ALA A 166 -13.28 1.80 -11.33
CA ALA A 166 -11.87 1.54 -11.62
C ALA A 166 -11.58 1.64 -13.13
N PHE A 167 -12.48 1.13 -13.98
CA PHE A 167 -12.37 1.23 -15.44
C PHE A 167 -12.35 2.68 -15.92
N GLU A 168 -13.29 3.50 -15.47
CA GLU A 168 -13.33 4.93 -15.78
C GLU A 168 -12.03 5.65 -15.38
N HIS A 169 -11.57 5.38 -14.15
CA HIS A 169 -10.34 5.97 -13.64
C HIS A 169 -9.10 5.52 -14.44
N TYR A 170 -9.07 4.24 -14.84
CA TYR A 170 -7.99 3.67 -15.64
C TYR A 170 -7.92 4.31 -17.04
N LEU A 171 -9.05 4.49 -17.71
CA LEU A 171 -9.12 5.17 -19.00
C LEU A 171 -8.63 6.62 -18.92
N ASN A 172 -9.10 7.36 -17.92
CA ASN A 172 -8.66 8.73 -17.70
C ASN A 172 -7.14 8.83 -17.51
N LYS A 173 -6.54 7.85 -16.81
CA LYS A 173 -5.08 7.79 -16.62
C LYS A 173 -4.34 7.51 -17.92
N ILE A 174 -4.82 6.58 -18.74
CA ILE A 174 -4.23 6.28 -20.06
C ILE A 174 -4.27 7.52 -20.97
N TRP A 175 -5.43 8.19 -21.04
CA TRP A 175 -5.58 9.38 -21.89
C TRP A 175 -4.66 10.54 -21.47
N GLN A 176 -4.39 10.69 -20.18
CA GLN A 176 -3.47 11.74 -19.69
C GLN A 176 -2.01 11.45 -20.02
N ASN A 177 -1.62 10.20 -20.16
CA ASN A 177 -0.24 9.80 -20.40
C ASN A 177 0.15 9.79 -21.90
N SER A 178 -0.69 10.37 -22.79
CA SER A 178 -0.43 10.47 -24.25
C SER A 178 -0.01 9.14 -24.83
N CYS A 179 -0.94 8.22 -24.96
CA CYS A 179 -0.67 6.89 -25.51
C CYS A 179 -0.43 6.97 -27.02
N ASP A 180 0.83 6.87 -27.45
CA ASP A 180 1.21 6.72 -28.88
C ASP A 180 1.12 5.25 -29.34
N SER A 181 0.55 4.38 -28.51
CA SER A 181 0.48 2.93 -28.75
C SER A 181 -0.95 2.48 -29.08
N HIS A 182 -1.03 1.30 -29.72
CA HIS A 182 -2.31 0.63 -29.93
C HIS A 182 -3.00 0.30 -28.62
N LEU A 183 -4.29 0.61 -28.53
CA LEU A 183 -5.12 0.32 -27.38
C LEU A 183 -6.31 -0.55 -27.84
N SER A 184 -6.57 -1.61 -27.11
CA SER A 184 -7.65 -2.55 -27.45
C SER A 184 -8.55 -2.79 -26.26
N PHE A 185 -9.83 -2.90 -26.55
CA PHE A 185 -10.87 -3.19 -25.57
C PHE A 185 -11.59 -4.47 -25.98
N LEU A 186 -11.73 -5.40 -25.06
CA LEU A 186 -12.50 -6.63 -25.23
C LEU A 186 -13.64 -6.62 -24.21
N LYS A 187 -14.87 -6.73 -24.69
CA LYS A 187 -16.01 -6.95 -23.81
C LYS A 187 -16.44 -8.42 -23.95
N ILE A 188 -16.40 -9.13 -22.84
CA ILE A 188 -16.81 -10.54 -22.72
C ILE A 188 -18.17 -10.55 -22.02
N ASP A 189 -19.17 -11.11 -22.66
CA ASP A 189 -20.52 -11.20 -22.10
C ASP A 189 -20.97 -12.69 -22.13
N LEU A 190 -21.36 -13.19 -20.98
CA LEU A 190 -21.77 -14.60 -20.81
C LEU A 190 -23.11 -14.84 -21.50
N ASP A 191 -23.12 -15.80 -22.40
CA ASP A 191 -24.29 -16.15 -23.16
C ASP A 191 -25.36 -16.80 -22.27
N ASN A 192 -26.61 -16.33 -22.39
CA ASN A 192 -27.76 -16.86 -21.67
C ASN A 192 -27.63 -16.83 -20.13
N PHE A 193 -26.76 -16.02 -19.53
CA PHE A 193 -26.51 -15.98 -18.08
C PHE A 193 -27.79 -15.66 -17.26
N LYS A 194 -28.67 -14.80 -17.78
CA LYS A 194 -29.98 -14.55 -17.15
C LYS A 194 -30.80 -15.84 -17.03
N ARG A 195 -30.80 -16.68 -18.08
CA ARG A 195 -31.50 -17.98 -18.06
C ARG A 195 -30.81 -18.95 -17.09
N PHE A 196 -29.48 -18.93 -17.03
CA PHE A 196 -28.73 -19.69 -16.03
C PHE A 196 -29.19 -19.38 -14.61
N ASN A 197 -29.28 -18.09 -14.24
CA ASN A 197 -29.72 -17.66 -12.91
C ASN A 197 -31.18 -18.08 -12.62
N GLN A 198 -32.06 -18.05 -13.62
CA GLN A 198 -33.46 -18.49 -13.48
C GLN A 198 -33.57 -19.99 -13.22
N LEU A 199 -32.72 -20.81 -13.78
CA LEU A 199 -32.73 -22.26 -13.64
C LEU A 199 -32.02 -22.75 -12.36
N ASN A 200 -30.96 -22.07 -11.92
CA ASN A 200 -30.14 -22.51 -10.80
C ASN A 200 -30.38 -21.68 -9.53
N SER A 201 -29.93 -20.48 -9.49
CA SER A 201 -30.18 -19.41 -8.50
C SER A 201 -29.25 -18.23 -8.77
N TYR A 202 -29.48 -17.09 -8.15
CA TYR A 202 -28.55 -15.96 -8.19
C TYR A 202 -27.22 -16.28 -7.49
N THR A 203 -27.27 -17.05 -6.38
CA THR A 203 -26.04 -17.48 -5.68
C THR A 203 -25.15 -18.36 -6.57
N ALA A 204 -25.74 -19.32 -7.29
CA ALA A 204 -24.99 -20.12 -8.26
C ALA A 204 -24.43 -19.25 -9.40
N GLY A 205 -25.13 -18.20 -9.81
CA GLY A 205 -24.64 -17.22 -10.75
C GLY A 205 -23.43 -16.45 -10.22
N ASP A 206 -23.45 -16.04 -8.96
CA ASP A 206 -22.32 -15.35 -8.34
C ASP A 206 -21.09 -16.27 -8.26
N GLU A 207 -21.25 -17.54 -7.92
CA GLU A 207 -20.18 -18.54 -7.93
C GLU A 207 -19.55 -18.69 -9.31
N VAL A 208 -20.38 -18.76 -10.37
CA VAL A 208 -19.91 -18.80 -11.76
C VAL A 208 -19.15 -17.54 -12.13
N LEU A 209 -19.62 -16.37 -11.73
CA LEU A 209 -18.92 -15.11 -12.01
C LEU A 209 -17.56 -15.04 -11.31
N ILE A 210 -17.47 -15.52 -10.06
CA ILE A 210 -16.18 -15.63 -9.34
C ILE A 210 -15.23 -16.56 -10.09
N GLN A 211 -15.69 -17.77 -10.45
CA GLN A 211 -14.90 -18.76 -11.18
C GLN A 211 -14.40 -18.20 -12.50
N LEU A 212 -15.29 -17.67 -13.35
CA LEU A 212 -14.93 -17.14 -14.65
C LEU A 212 -14.07 -15.87 -14.56
N GLY A 213 -14.30 -15.01 -13.55
CA GLY A 213 -13.44 -13.89 -13.29
C GLY A 213 -11.99 -14.30 -13.00
N SER A 214 -11.79 -15.35 -12.20
CA SER A 214 -10.46 -15.93 -11.93
C SER A 214 -9.84 -16.51 -13.20
N VAL A 215 -10.58 -17.32 -13.95
CA VAL A 215 -10.12 -17.94 -15.22
C VAL A 215 -9.68 -16.89 -16.23
N LEU A 216 -10.47 -15.83 -16.41
CA LEU A 216 -10.14 -14.74 -17.33
C LEU A 216 -8.91 -13.96 -16.87
N ASN A 217 -8.83 -13.65 -15.57
CA ASN A 217 -7.68 -12.95 -15.00
C ASN A 217 -6.38 -13.76 -15.14
N GLU A 218 -6.42 -15.06 -14.89
CA GLU A 218 -5.29 -15.96 -15.10
C GLU A 218 -4.90 -16.05 -16.58
N ALA A 219 -5.88 -16.06 -17.49
CA ALA A 219 -5.63 -16.14 -18.93
C ALA A 219 -4.92 -14.88 -19.49
N ILE A 220 -5.11 -13.71 -18.87
CA ILE A 220 -4.41 -12.47 -19.26
C ILE A 220 -3.11 -12.26 -18.50
N ALA A 221 -2.84 -12.97 -17.41
CA ALA A 221 -1.69 -12.72 -16.53
C ALA A 221 -0.31 -12.77 -17.23
N GLN A 222 -0.23 -13.43 -18.39
CA GLN A 222 0.99 -13.48 -19.22
C GLN A 222 1.02 -12.38 -20.31
N THR A 223 -0.02 -11.57 -20.39
CA THR A 223 -0.11 -10.48 -21.35
C THR A 223 0.33 -9.21 -20.63
N GLU A 224 1.46 -8.64 -21.05
CA GLU A 224 1.94 -7.38 -20.51
C GLU A 224 0.89 -6.30 -20.74
N GLU A 225 0.68 -5.46 -19.73
CA GLU A 225 -0.22 -4.29 -19.77
C GLU A 225 -1.69 -4.63 -20.17
N ALA A 226 -2.20 -5.75 -19.65
CA ALA A 226 -3.59 -6.12 -19.74
C ALA A 226 -4.29 -6.03 -18.38
N GLU A 227 -5.40 -5.29 -18.32
CA GLU A 227 -6.20 -5.11 -17.10
C GLU A 227 -7.64 -5.58 -17.32
N ILE A 228 -8.22 -6.25 -16.32
CA ILE A 228 -9.58 -6.77 -16.37
C ILE A 228 -10.51 -6.05 -15.38
N PHE A 229 -11.70 -5.73 -15.86
CA PHE A 229 -12.74 -5.03 -15.11
C PHE A 229 -14.06 -5.79 -15.22
N ARG A 230 -14.82 -5.81 -14.13
CA ARG A 230 -16.22 -6.23 -14.15
C ARG A 230 -17.12 -5.00 -14.09
N LEU A 231 -17.82 -4.70 -15.17
CA LEU A 231 -18.63 -3.49 -15.24
C LEU A 231 -20.03 -3.68 -14.64
N ASN A 232 -20.68 -4.78 -14.97
CA ASN A 232 -22.04 -5.09 -14.49
C ASN A 232 -22.41 -6.56 -14.76
N SER A 233 -23.47 -7.04 -14.10
CA SER A 233 -24.11 -8.35 -14.32
C SER A 233 -23.15 -9.48 -14.76
N ALA A 234 -23.15 -9.82 -16.05
CA ALA A 234 -22.42 -10.97 -16.62
C ALA A 234 -21.35 -10.53 -17.64
N SER A 235 -20.90 -9.28 -17.56
CA SER A 235 -19.93 -8.77 -18.53
C SER A 235 -18.62 -8.32 -17.87
N PHE A 236 -17.53 -8.68 -18.53
CA PHE A 236 -16.17 -8.26 -18.19
C PHE A 236 -15.60 -7.42 -19.32
N VAL A 237 -14.76 -6.46 -18.99
CA VAL A 237 -14.00 -5.68 -19.98
C VAL A 237 -12.53 -5.87 -19.70
N ILE A 238 -11.76 -6.13 -20.76
CA ILE A 238 -10.29 -6.19 -20.71
C ILE A 238 -9.77 -5.07 -21.55
N VAL A 239 -8.84 -4.29 -20.99
CA VAL A 239 -8.07 -3.26 -21.68
C VAL A 239 -6.67 -3.78 -21.90
N ILE A 240 -6.14 -3.60 -23.10
CA ILE A 240 -4.83 -4.11 -23.50
C ILE A 240 -4.09 -3.01 -24.25
N GLU A 241 -2.88 -2.73 -23.82
CA GLU A 241 -1.98 -1.78 -24.48
C GLU A 241 -0.94 -2.53 -25.33
N HIS A 242 -0.43 -1.86 -26.35
CA HIS A 242 0.71 -2.30 -27.19
C HIS A 242 0.53 -3.58 -28.04
N LEU A 243 -0.62 -4.23 -28.03
CA LEU A 243 -0.84 -5.40 -28.87
C LEU A 243 -1.36 -5.01 -30.28
N THR A 244 -0.92 -5.76 -31.28
CA THR A 244 -1.46 -5.68 -32.65
C THR A 244 -2.87 -6.29 -32.72
N GLU A 245 -3.68 -5.85 -33.71
CA GLU A 245 -5.04 -6.40 -33.94
C GLU A 245 -5.05 -7.93 -33.98
N TRP A 246 -4.09 -8.55 -34.68
CA TRP A 246 -4.00 -10.00 -34.77
C TRP A 246 -3.76 -10.67 -33.41
N ALA A 247 -2.85 -10.11 -32.60
CA ALA A 247 -2.56 -10.64 -31.26
C ALA A 247 -3.77 -10.52 -30.34
N VAL A 248 -4.51 -9.41 -30.41
CA VAL A 248 -5.75 -9.19 -29.65
C VAL A 248 -6.84 -10.19 -30.02
N VAL A 249 -7.05 -10.45 -31.32
CA VAL A 249 -8.01 -11.46 -31.77
C VAL A 249 -7.60 -12.85 -31.29
N THR A 250 -6.32 -13.18 -31.35
CA THR A 250 -5.80 -14.47 -30.85
C THR A 250 -6.04 -14.61 -29.34
N LEU A 251 -5.81 -13.56 -28.57
CA LEU A 251 -6.11 -13.53 -27.13
C LEU A 251 -7.61 -13.70 -26.88
N ALA A 252 -8.47 -13.02 -27.63
CA ALA A 252 -9.92 -13.13 -27.50
C ALA A 252 -10.41 -14.57 -27.77
N GLU A 253 -9.84 -15.28 -28.76
CA GLU A 253 -10.14 -16.69 -28.97
C GLU A 253 -9.70 -17.58 -27.79
N ARG A 254 -8.53 -17.32 -27.20
CA ARG A 254 -8.08 -18.02 -25.98
C ARG A 254 -9.03 -17.78 -24.81
N LEU A 255 -9.47 -16.54 -24.59
CA LEU A 255 -10.41 -16.19 -23.52
C LEU A 255 -11.77 -16.87 -23.71
N LYS A 256 -12.31 -16.87 -24.94
CA LYS A 256 -13.54 -17.59 -25.28
C LYS A 256 -13.42 -19.10 -25.00
N PHE A 257 -12.30 -19.69 -25.42
CA PHE A 257 -12.00 -21.08 -25.15
C PHE A 257 -11.88 -21.39 -23.66
N ALA A 258 -11.22 -20.53 -22.89
CA ALA A 258 -11.08 -20.67 -21.44
C ALA A 258 -12.46 -20.74 -20.76
N VAL A 259 -13.38 -19.80 -21.09
CA VAL A 259 -14.76 -19.86 -20.58
C VAL A 259 -15.47 -21.17 -20.95
N THR A 260 -15.39 -21.59 -22.19
CA THR A 260 -16.07 -22.82 -22.66
C THR A 260 -15.49 -24.07 -22.02
N ASN A 261 -14.18 -24.08 -21.75
CA ASN A 261 -13.47 -25.21 -21.16
C ASN A 261 -13.82 -25.47 -19.69
N GLU A 262 -14.41 -24.49 -18.99
CA GLU A 262 -14.94 -24.68 -17.63
C GLU A 262 -16.15 -25.62 -17.60
N LYS A 263 -16.78 -25.89 -18.75
CA LYS A 263 -17.90 -26.84 -18.93
C LYS A 263 -19.02 -26.64 -17.90
N ILE A 264 -19.36 -25.38 -17.60
CA ILE A 264 -20.42 -25.02 -16.67
C ILE A 264 -21.75 -25.38 -17.32
N LEU A 265 -22.38 -26.43 -16.78
CA LEU A 265 -23.65 -26.94 -17.30
C LEU A 265 -24.81 -26.05 -16.90
N PHE A 266 -25.74 -25.79 -17.82
CA PHE A 266 -27.04 -25.20 -17.50
C PHE A 266 -28.15 -25.80 -18.36
N GLY A 267 -29.34 -25.91 -17.76
CA GLY A 267 -30.49 -26.49 -18.46
C GLY A 267 -30.49 -28.00 -18.52
N SER A 268 -31.53 -28.58 -19.13
CA SER A 268 -31.80 -30.03 -19.18
C SER A 268 -31.09 -30.73 -20.35
N ASN A 269 -30.51 -30.00 -21.28
CA ASN A 269 -29.97 -30.54 -22.55
C ASN A 269 -28.45 -30.67 -22.59
N ASN A 270 -27.77 -30.69 -21.43
CA ASN A 270 -26.29 -30.67 -21.36
C ASN A 270 -25.66 -29.48 -22.10
N GLU A 271 -26.33 -28.34 -22.12
CA GLU A 271 -25.77 -27.11 -22.67
C GLU A 271 -24.72 -26.54 -21.72
N TYR A 272 -23.62 -26.01 -22.26
CA TYR A 272 -22.58 -25.34 -21.49
C TYR A 272 -22.71 -23.82 -21.60
N LEU A 273 -22.34 -23.12 -20.53
CA LEU A 273 -22.22 -21.68 -20.56
C LEU A 273 -21.07 -21.27 -21.49
N THR A 274 -21.34 -20.32 -22.38
CA THR A 274 -20.38 -19.77 -23.32
C THR A 274 -20.29 -18.26 -23.19
N ALA A 275 -19.39 -17.64 -23.91
CA ALA A 275 -19.25 -16.19 -23.96
C ALA A 275 -19.17 -15.68 -25.39
N SER A 276 -19.80 -14.53 -25.62
CA SER A 276 -19.63 -13.74 -26.84
C SER A 276 -18.70 -12.56 -26.54
N ILE A 277 -17.72 -12.30 -27.42
CA ILE A 277 -16.71 -11.26 -27.21
C ILE A 277 -16.77 -10.24 -28.31
N GLY A 278 -16.97 -8.98 -27.91
CA GLY A 278 -16.80 -7.82 -28.79
C GLY A 278 -15.40 -7.22 -28.61
N ILE A 279 -14.75 -6.92 -29.71
CA ILE A 279 -13.40 -6.34 -29.75
C ILE A 279 -13.50 -4.96 -30.40
N TYR A 280 -12.90 -3.97 -29.76
CA TYR A 280 -12.69 -2.64 -30.31
C TYR A 280 -11.21 -2.31 -30.23
N HIS A 281 -10.56 -2.23 -31.40
CA HIS A 281 -9.16 -1.88 -31.54
C HIS A 281 -9.00 -0.45 -32.01
N LEU A 282 -8.23 0.33 -31.27
CA LEU A 282 -7.96 1.74 -31.52
C LEU A 282 -6.57 1.93 -32.09
N ASP A 283 -6.50 2.69 -33.16
CA ASP A 283 -5.22 3.22 -33.63
C ASP A 283 -4.70 4.31 -32.72
N PRO A 284 -3.38 4.52 -32.63
CA PRO A 284 -2.78 5.65 -31.95
C PRO A 284 -3.42 6.98 -32.40
N HIS A 285 -3.48 7.92 -31.49
CA HIS A 285 -4.05 9.28 -31.68
C HIS A 285 -5.57 9.42 -31.60
N ASN A 286 -6.33 8.38 -31.41
CA ASN A 286 -7.76 8.46 -31.16
C ASN A 286 -8.05 8.25 -29.68
N GLN A 287 -8.69 9.24 -29.04
CA GLN A 287 -9.02 9.22 -27.61
C GLN A 287 -10.56 9.36 -27.43
N PRO A 288 -11.32 8.28 -27.66
CA PRO A 288 -12.77 8.33 -27.45
C PRO A 288 -13.10 8.47 -25.97
N THR A 289 -14.29 8.98 -25.67
CA THR A 289 -14.79 9.00 -24.29
C THR A 289 -15.07 7.58 -23.82
N GLU A 290 -15.15 7.37 -22.49
CA GLU A 290 -15.58 6.07 -21.92
C GLU A 290 -16.92 5.63 -22.52
N VAL A 291 -17.88 6.54 -22.64
CA VAL A 291 -19.21 6.27 -23.19
C VAL A 291 -19.11 5.76 -24.63
N ASP A 292 -18.26 6.37 -25.45
CA ASP A 292 -18.04 5.94 -26.84
C ASP A 292 -17.44 4.54 -26.89
N VAL A 293 -16.45 4.23 -26.04
CA VAL A 293 -15.83 2.90 -25.92
C VAL A 293 -16.88 1.86 -25.56
N LEU A 294 -17.67 2.12 -24.51
CA LEU A 294 -18.70 1.20 -24.06
C LEU A 294 -19.80 0.97 -25.10
N GLN A 295 -20.25 2.01 -25.82
CA GLN A 295 -21.23 1.89 -26.90
C GLN A 295 -20.71 1.02 -28.05
N LYS A 296 -19.47 1.23 -28.46
CA LYS A 296 -18.82 0.43 -29.52
C LYS A 296 -18.65 -1.03 -29.08
N LEU A 297 -18.26 -1.28 -27.85
CA LEU A 297 -18.15 -2.62 -27.29
C LEU A 297 -19.52 -3.31 -27.20
N GLU A 298 -20.57 -2.60 -26.80
CA GLU A 298 -21.93 -3.14 -26.76
C GLU A 298 -22.41 -3.55 -28.15
N PHE A 299 -22.18 -2.71 -29.14
CA PHE A 299 -22.45 -3.04 -30.56
C PHE A 299 -21.70 -4.29 -31.02
N ALA A 300 -20.38 -4.37 -30.69
CA ALA A 300 -19.55 -5.50 -31.08
C ALA A 300 -20.02 -6.82 -30.42
N VAL A 301 -20.34 -6.80 -29.12
CA VAL A 301 -20.89 -7.98 -28.42
C VAL A 301 -22.24 -8.40 -29.02
N ARG A 302 -23.13 -7.45 -29.28
CA ARG A 302 -24.42 -7.76 -29.91
C ARG A 302 -24.22 -8.42 -31.27
N SER A 303 -23.32 -7.90 -32.09
CA SER A 303 -22.99 -8.49 -33.39
C SER A 303 -22.40 -9.90 -33.28
N ALA A 304 -21.59 -10.17 -32.25
CA ALA A 304 -21.11 -11.51 -31.94
C ALA A 304 -22.27 -12.45 -31.56
N LYS A 305 -23.21 -11.99 -30.72
CA LYS A 305 -24.39 -12.79 -30.32
C LYS A 305 -25.32 -13.09 -31.48
N GLU A 306 -25.50 -12.16 -32.42
CA GLU A 306 -26.31 -12.32 -33.65
C GLU A 306 -25.70 -13.34 -34.61
N LYS A 307 -24.36 -13.52 -34.63
CA LYS A 307 -23.67 -14.55 -35.38
C LYS A 307 -23.85 -15.99 -34.84
N GLY A 308 -24.58 -16.17 -33.74
CA GLY A 308 -24.89 -17.48 -33.17
C GLY A 308 -24.36 -17.70 -31.77
N ARG A 309 -23.88 -16.68 -31.08
CA ARG A 309 -23.23 -16.74 -29.76
C ARG A 309 -21.91 -17.52 -29.79
N ASN A 310 -21.24 -17.67 -28.66
CA ASN A 310 -19.93 -18.31 -28.56
C ASN A 310 -18.98 -17.88 -29.69
N SER A 311 -18.95 -16.59 -29.98
CA SER A 311 -18.29 -16.01 -31.14
C SER A 311 -17.60 -14.70 -30.83
N LEU A 312 -16.76 -14.25 -31.75
CA LEU A 312 -16.08 -12.94 -31.68
C LEU A 312 -16.60 -12.00 -32.74
N PHE A 313 -16.56 -10.71 -32.42
CA PHE A 313 -16.76 -9.66 -33.41
C PHE A 313 -15.75 -8.52 -33.19
N LEU A 314 -14.93 -8.29 -34.20
CA LEU A 314 -14.00 -7.17 -34.24
C LEU A 314 -14.69 -5.98 -34.93
N LEU A 315 -14.84 -4.89 -34.18
CA LEU A 315 -15.26 -3.60 -34.73
C LEU A 315 -14.03 -2.91 -35.33
N LYS A 316 -14.04 -2.69 -36.62
CA LYS A 316 -13.02 -1.91 -37.32
C LYS A 316 -13.38 -0.44 -37.25
N ASN A 317 -12.40 0.43 -37.03
CA ASN A 317 -12.59 1.84 -37.25
C ASN A 317 -12.91 2.04 -38.73
N GLU A 318 -14.09 2.56 -39.06
CA GLU A 318 -14.30 3.11 -40.38
C GLU A 318 -13.45 4.38 -40.46
N ILE A 319 -12.55 4.40 -41.42
CA ILE A 319 -11.61 5.49 -41.77
C ILE A 319 -12.39 6.75 -42.15
#